data_ab98a456381facc2df374827b3e98770
#
_entry.id   ab98a456381facc2df374827b3e98770
#
_cell.length_a   1.000
_cell.length_b   1.000
_cell.length_c   1.000
_cell.angle_alpha   90.00
_cell.angle_beta   90.00
_cell.angle_gamma   90.00
#
_symmetry.space_group_name_H-M   'P 1'
#
loop_
_entity.id
_entity.type
_entity.pdbx_description
1 polymer ?
#
loop_
_entity_poly.entity_id
_entity_poly.type
_entity_poly.pdbx_seq_one_letter_code
_entity_poly.pdbx_strand_id
1 'polypeptide(L)'
;MERLKEKYQKEVAPALTEKFGYKNVMQLPKVEKVIINMGVGEAVGNPKALDAAVTDLTAIAGQKPQLTRAKKSLAAWKLREGMPIGCKVTLRGTRMYQFLDKFMNVALPRVRDFRGVSEKAFDGRGNYAVGLREQLIFPEIEYDKIDKIRGMNIVIVTTAEKDEEARELLKLMGMPFKA
;
A
#
# COMPACT_ATOMS: atom_id res chain seq x y z
N MET A 1 10.76 -9.76 -17.00
CA MET A 1 10.65 -9.93 -15.52
C MET A 1 10.55 -8.54 -14.92
N GLU A 2 9.84 -8.33 -13.81
CA GLU A 2 9.73 -6.98 -13.21
C GLU A 2 11.06 -6.58 -12.58
N ARG A 3 11.49 -5.33 -12.84
CA ARG A 3 12.74 -4.76 -12.33
C ARG A 3 12.94 -4.97 -10.83
N LEU A 4 11.89 -4.71 -10.02
CA LEU A 4 11.96 -4.82 -8.57
C LEU A 4 12.07 -6.29 -8.11
N LYS A 5 11.45 -7.23 -8.82
CA LYS A 5 11.58 -8.67 -8.55
C LYS A 5 12.99 -9.18 -8.89
N GLU A 6 13.57 -8.72 -9.98
CA GLU A 6 14.95 -9.03 -10.33
C GLU A 6 15.93 -8.48 -9.30
N LYS A 7 15.72 -7.23 -8.87
CA LYS A 7 16.50 -6.60 -7.80
C LYS A 7 16.43 -7.42 -6.50
N TYR A 8 15.22 -7.87 -6.14
CA TYR A 8 15.07 -8.73 -4.97
C TYR A 8 15.92 -10.00 -5.07
N GLN A 9 15.88 -10.68 -6.21
CA GLN A 9 16.60 -11.94 -6.40
C GLN A 9 18.12 -11.77 -6.48
N LYS A 10 18.60 -10.72 -7.15
CA LYS A 10 20.02 -10.51 -7.43
C LYS A 10 20.78 -9.79 -6.29
N GLU A 11 20.12 -8.87 -5.62
CA GLU A 11 20.77 -7.95 -4.67
C GLU A 11 20.24 -8.13 -3.24
N VAL A 12 18.91 -8.10 -3.08
CA VAL A 12 18.28 -8.05 -1.75
C VAL A 12 18.41 -9.38 -1.00
N ALA A 13 18.13 -10.51 -1.67
CA ALA A 13 18.16 -11.83 -1.06
C ALA A 13 19.57 -12.22 -0.57
N PRO A 14 20.66 -12.03 -1.35
CA PRO A 14 22.02 -12.26 -0.87
C PRO A 14 22.40 -11.36 0.33
N ALA A 15 22.09 -10.06 0.25
CA ALA A 15 22.39 -9.10 1.31
C ALA A 15 21.67 -9.44 2.64
N LEU A 16 20.42 -9.88 2.58
CA LEU A 16 19.67 -10.33 3.75
C LEU A 16 20.25 -11.62 4.34
N THR A 17 20.71 -12.55 3.48
CA THR A 17 21.36 -13.79 3.93
C THR A 17 22.64 -13.50 4.68
N GLU A 18 23.47 -12.59 4.17
CA GLU A 18 24.72 -12.18 4.81
C GLU A 18 24.46 -11.48 6.15
N LYS A 19 23.48 -10.57 6.19
CA LYS A 19 23.20 -9.75 7.38
C LYS A 19 22.58 -10.54 8.52
N PHE A 20 21.63 -11.43 8.24
CA PHE A 20 20.86 -12.16 9.25
C PHE A 20 21.27 -13.63 9.40
N GLY A 21 22.18 -14.14 8.55
CA GLY A 21 22.71 -15.50 8.65
C GLY A 21 21.69 -16.61 8.37
N TYR A 22 20.75 -16.40 7.45
CA TYR A 22 19.76 -17.42 7.10
C TYR A 22 20.40 -18.65 6.50
N LYS A 23 20.05 -19.82 7.02
CA LYS A 23 20.56 -21.12 6.55
C LYS A 23 19.76 -21.68 5.38
N ASN A 24 18.54 -21.25 5.20
CA ASN A 24 17.63 -21.75 4.17
C ASN A 24 17.03 -20.58 3.38
N VAL A 25 17.03 -20.70 2.06
CA VAL A 25 16.41 -19.72 1.14
C VAL A 25 14.94 -19.49 1.44
N MET A 26 14.23 -20.47 1.97
CA MET A 26 12.80 -20.34 2.33
C MET A 26 12.55 -19.48 3.58
N GLN A 27 13.58 -19.21 4.39
CA GLN A 27 13.50 -18.31 5.55
C GLN A 27 13.62 -16.83 5.17
N LEU A 28 14.11 -16.54 3.96
CA LEU A 28 14.31 -15.16 3.50
C LEU A 28 12.98 -14.40 3.52
N PRO A 29 12.95 -13.22 4.15
CA PRO A 29 11.78 -12.37 4.13
C PRO A 29 11.51 -11.87 2.71
N LYS A 30 10.26 -11.92 2.32
CA LYS A 30 9.76 -11.44 1.01
C LYS A 30 8.45 -10.71 1.17
N VAL A 31 8.13 -9.83 0.24
CA VAL A 31 6.81 -9.20 0.20
C VAL A 31 5.79 -10.23 -0.29
N GLU A 32 4.73 -10.43 0.48
CA GLU A 32 3.67 -11.39 0.17
C GLU A 32 2.54 -10.74 -0.61
N LYS A 33 2.09 -9.57 -0.15
CA LYS A 33 1.00 -8.80 -0.75
C LYS A 33 1.07 -7.33 -0.37
N VAL A 34 0.44 -6.50 -1.18
CA VAL A 34 0.18 -5.09 -0.86
C VAL A 34 -1.34 -4.87 -0.84
N ILE A 35 -1.81 -4.24 0.22
CA ILE A 35 -3.22 -3.91 0.39
C ILE A 35 -3.35 -2.39 0.34
N ILE A 36 -4.20 -1.89 -0.55
CA ILE A 36 -4.54 -0.48 -0.63
C ILE A 36 -6.00 -0.33 -0.21
N ASN A 37 -6.25 0.54 0.76
CA ASN A 37 -7.59 0.80 1.29
C ASN A 37 -7.92 2.28 1.23
N MET A 38 -9.11 2.59 0.73
CA MET A 38 -9.70 3.93 0.77
C MET A 38 -10.99 3.89 1.59
N GLY A 39 -11.01 4.65 2.68
CA GLY A 39 -12.22 4.87 3.47
C GLY A 39 -13.00 6.06 2.90
N VAL A 40 -14.27 5.85 2.55
CA VAL A 40 -15.16 6.87 1.98
C VAL A 40 -16.38 7.02 2.87
N GLY A 41 -16.21 7.71 4.01
CA GLY A 41 -17.31 7.95 4.96
C GLY A 41 -18.48 8.74 4.36
N GLU A 42 -18.20 9.57 3.35
CA GLU A 42 -19.22 10.34 2.62
C GLU A 42 -20.20 9.46 1.83
N ALA A 43 -19.82 8.21 1.54
CA ALA A 43 -20.65 7.25 0.81
C ALA A 43 -22.00 6.98 1.51
N VAL A 44 -22.11 7.21 2.80
CA VAL A 44 -23.35 7.09 3.57
C VAL A 44 -24.44 8.05 3.04
N GLY A 45 -24.03 9.28 2.68
CA GLY A 45 -24.94 10.30 2.12
C GLY A 45 -24.86 10.44 0.60
N ASN A 46 -23.74 10.07 0.00
CA ASN A 46 -23.49 10.21 -1.44
C ASN A 46 -22.82 8.95 -2.01
N PRO A 47 -23.57 7.98 -2.53
CA PRO A 47 -23.02 6.77 -3.13
C PRO A 47 -22.07 7.04 -4.31
N LYS A 48 -22.27 8.11 -5.08
CA LYS A 48 -21.42 8.50 -6.22
C LYS A 48 -19.97 8.76 -5.80
N ALA A 49 -19.75 9.25 -4.56
CA ALA A 49 -18.42 9.45 -4.02
C ALA A 49 -17.62 8.13 -3.91
N LEU A 50 -18.32 7.04 -3.65
CA LEU A 50 -17.69 5.71 -3.61
C LEU A 50 -17.34 5.19 -5.00
N ASP A 51 -18.20 5.43 -5.99
CA ASP A 51 -17.95 5.04 -7.38
C ASP A 51 -16.73 5.79 -7.94
N ALA A 52 -16.59 7.08 -7.63
CA ALA A 52 -15.39 7.87 -7.96
C ALA A 52 -14.14 7.27 -7.31
N ALA A 53 -14.18 6.95 -6.01
CA ALA A 53 -13.07 6.32 -5.31
C ALA A 53 -12.67 4.94 -5.89
N VAL A 54 -13.66 4.15 -6.32
CA VAL A 54 -13.43 2.85 -7.01
C VAL A 54 -12.74 3.08 -8.36
N THR A 55 -13.12 4.10 -9.10
CA THR A 55 -12.50 4.45 -10.38
C THR A 55 -11.04 4.86 -10.17
N ASP A 56 -10.79 5.77 -9.24
CA ASP A 56 -9.42 6.22 -8.90
C ASP A 56 -8.55 5.04 -8.46
N LEU A 57 -9.04 4.21 -7.54
CA LEU A 57 -8.27 3.08 -7.05
C LEU A 57 -8.05 2.00 -8.13
N THR A 58 -8.98 1.86 -9.07
CA THR A 58 -8.80 0.96 -10.24
C THR A 58 -7.68 1.46 -11.14
N ALA A 59 -7.61 2.76 -11.40
CA ALA A 59 -6.54 3.36 -12.20
C ALA A 59 -5.17 3.18 -11.51
N ILE A 60 -5.08 3.44 -10.21
CA ILE A 60 -3.85 3.32 -9.42
C ILE A 60 -3.35 1.86 -9.35
N ALA A 61 -4.24 0.92 -9.07
CA ALA A 61 -3.89 -0.47 -8.81
C ALA A 61 -3.83 -1.35 -10.06
N GLY A 62 -4.43 -0.92 -11.16
CA GLY A 62 -4.60 -1.73 -12.37
C GLY A 62 -5.51 -2.96 -12.15
N GLN A 63 -6.30 -2.95 -11.06
CA GLN A 63 -7.20 -4.03 -10.68
C GLN A 63 -8.44 -3.43 -10.01
N LYS A 64 -9.63 -3.95 -10.34
CA LYS A 64 -10.90 -3.53 -9.74
C LYS A 64 -10.91 -3.80 -8.23
N PRO A 65 -11.13 -2.77 -7.39
CA PRO A 65 -11.19 -2.94 -5.95
C PRO A 65 -12.49 -3.61 -5.50
N GLN A 66 -12.44 -4.22 -4.32
CA GLN A 66 -13.59 -4.76 -3.63
C GLN A 66 -14.23 -3.66 -2.76
N LEU A 67 -15.54 -3.52 -2.81
CA LEU A 67 -16.29 -2.66 -1.88
C LEU A 67 -16.24 -3.22 -0.46
N THR A 68 -15.94 -2.36 0.49
CA THR A 68 -15.98 -2.71 1.92
C THR A 68 -17.26 -2.19 2.55
N ARG A 69 -17.96 -3.09 3.26
CA ARG A 69 -19.27 -2.81 3.87
C ARG A 69 -19.16 -2.73 5.38
N ALA A 70 -20.04 -1.95 5.98
CA ALA A 70 -20.15 -1.84 7.43
C ALA A 70 -20.55 -3.18 8.05
N LYS A 71 -19.88 -3.59 9.12
CA LYS A 71 -20.16 -4.82 9.85
C LYS A 71 -21.19 -4.65 10.97
N LYS A 72 -21.39 -3.41 11.43
CA LYS A 72 -22.31 -3.05 12.53
C LYS A 72 -23.00 -1.74 12.20
N SER A 73 -24.23 -1.60 12.67
CA SER A 73 -24.95 -0.33 12.61
C SER A 73 -24.50 0.61 13.72
N LEU A 74 -24.28 1.89 13.37
CA LEU A 74 -23.87 2.94 14.31
C LEU A 74 -24.72 4.19 14.07
N ALA A 75 -25.63 4.49 14.98
CA ALA A 75 -26.57 5.60 14.86
C ALA A 75 -25.85 6.97 14.80
N ALA A 76 -24.78 7.17 15.56
CA ALA A 76 -24.00 8.41 15.58
C ALA A 76 -23.46 8.80 14.19
N TRP A 77 -23.17 7.83 13.34
CA TRP A 77 -22.68 8.04 11.96
C TRP A 77 -23.73 7.78 10.90
N LYS A 78 -24.99 7.60 11.26
CA LYS A 78 -26.10 7.25 10.38
C LYS A 78 -25.79 6.02 9.51
N LEU A 79 -24.99 5.10 10.04
CA LEU A 79 -24.48 3.92 9.37
C LEU A 79 -25.34 2.70 9.72
N ARG A 80 -25.76 1.96 8.70
CA ARG A 80 -26.44 0.68 8.83
C ARG A 80 -25.51 -0.45 8.39
N GLU A 81 -25.69 -1.62 9.00
CA GLU A 81 -24.99 -2.84 8.59
C GLU A 81 -25.22 -3.12 7.09
N GLY A 82 -24.17 -3.54 6.40
CA GLY A 82 -24.20 -3.81 4.97
C GLY A 82 -24.01 -2.59 4.06
N MET A 83 -24.06 -1.36 4.56
CA MET A 83 -23.81 -0.17 3.75
C MET A 83 -22.36 -0.13 3.27
N PRO A 84 -22.11 0.18 1.97
CA PRO A 84 -20.76 0.33 1.44
C PRO A 84 -20.14 1.64 1.95
N ILE A 85 -18.95 1.57 2.54
CA ILE A 85 -18.27 2.70 3.18
C ILE A 85 -16.82 2.88 2.73
N GLY A 86 -16.34 2.07 1.83
CA GLY A 86 -14.99 2.15 1.31
C GLY A 86 -14.71 1.12 0.25
N CYS A 87 -13.48 1.13 -0.24
CA CYS A 87 -12.99 0.15 -1.18
C CYS A 87 -11.56 -0.27 -0.84
N LYS A 88 -11.21 -1.51 -1.14
CA LYS A 88 -9.86 -2.05 -0.96
C LYS A 88 -9.45 -2.91 -2.15
N VAL A 89 -8.16 -2.96 -2.40
CA VAL A 89 -7.55 -3.88 -3.37
C VAL A 89 -6.38 -4.60 -2.73
N THR A 90 -6.21 -5.88 -3.04
CA THR A 90 -5.07 -6.68 -2.62
C THR A 90 -4.28 -7.07 -3.87
N LEU A 91 -3.04 -6.65 -3.93
CA LEU A 91 -2.12 -6.93 -5.03
C LEU A 91 -1.13 -8.01 -4.62
N ARG A 92 -0.89 -8.98 -5.52
CA ARG A 92 0.06 -10.08 -5.34
C ARG A 92 0.86 -10.30 -6.64
N GLY A 93 1.98 -11.00 -6.53
CA GLY A 93 2.81 -11.40 -7.66
C GLY A 93 3.30 -10.21 -8.50
N THR A 94 3.19 -10.30 -9.81
CA THR A 94 3.66 -9.30 -10.78
C THR A 94 3.09 -7.91 -10.52
N ARG A 95 1.77 -7.79 -10.33
CA ARG A 95 1.11 -6.50 -10.09
C ARG A 95 1.57 -5.84 -8.80
N MET A 96 1.88 -6.62 -7.78
CA MET A 96 2.41 -6.13 -6.52
C MET A 96 3.78 -5.47 -6.71
N TYR A 97 4.70 -6.12 -7.42
CA TYR A 97 6.02 -5.56 -7.70
C TYR A 97 5.97 -4.32 -8.58
N GLN A 98 5.11 -4.32 -9.59
CA GLN A 98 4.89 -3.15 -10.46
C GLN A 98 4.35 -1.96 -9.66
N PHE A 99 3.36 -2.21 -8.79
CA PHE A 99 2.83 -1.17 -7.92
C PHE A 99 3.88 -0.64 -6.93
N LEU A 100 4.65 -1.52 -6.27
CA LEU A 100 5.70 -1.11 -5.35
C LEU A 100 6.79 -0.28 -6.03
N ASP A 101 7.22 -0.67 -7.22
CA ASP A 101 8.22 0.07 -7.99
C ASP A 101 7.73 1.49 -8.32
N LYS A 102 6.50 1.62 -8.82
CA LYS A 102 5.86 2.91 -9.06
C LYS A 102 5.67 3.71 -7.76
N PHE A 103 5.23 3.07 -6.70
CA PHE A 103 4.99 3.71 -5.41
C PHE A 103 6.26 4.33 -4.83
N MET A 104 7.36 3.56 -4.76
CA MET A 104 8.62 4.02 -4.17
C MET A 104 9.36 5.05 -5.03
N ASN A 105 9.37 4.87 -6.35
CA ASN A 105 10.21 5.66 -7.25
C ASN A 105 9.48 6.85 -7.89
N VAL A 106 8.15 6.80 -8.00
CA VAL A 106 7.36 7.84 -8.68
C VAL A 106 6.40 8.54 -7.73
N ALA A 107 5.58 7.80 -7.00
CA ALA A 107 4.52 8.39 -6.18
C ALA A 107 5.06 9.07 -4.90
N LEU A 108 5.92 8.40 -4.13
CA LEU A 108 6.45 8.98 -2.89
C LEU A 108 7.24 10.29 -3.10
N PRO A 109 8.13 10.43 -4.10
CA PRO A 109 8.82 11.69 -4.36
C PRO A 109 7.89 12.85 -4.73
N ARG A 110 6.68 12.57 -5.21
CA ARG A 110 5.65 13.58 -5.55
C ARG A 110 4.82 14.03 -4.36
N VAL A 111 4.98 13.39 -3.19
CA VAL A 111 4.32 13.84 -1.96
C VAL A 111 4.87 15.23 -1.59
N ARG A 112 3.95 16.15 -1.28
CA ARG A 112 4.31 17.52 -0.87
C ARG A 112 5.14 17.47 0.42
N ASP A 113 6.26 18.21 0.44
CA ASP A 113 7.20 18.27 1.56
C ASP A 113 7.71 16.90 2.02
N PHE A 114 7.96 16.00 1.07
CA PHE A 114 8.41 14.65 1.36
C PHE A 114 9.81 14.64 2.01
N ARG A 115 9.90 14.07 3.20
CA ARG A 115 11.14 13.91 3.99
C ARG A 115 11.47 12.45 4.31
N GLY A 116 10.88 11.53 3.60
CA GLY A 116 10.95 10.09 3.88
C GLY A 116 9.73 9.57 4.65
N VAL A 117 9.54 8.25 4.60
CA VAL A 117 8.48 7.55 5.34
C VAL A 117 8.98 7.13 6.71
N SER A 118 8.06 7.02 7.68
CA SER A 118 8.42 6.69 9.06
C SER A 118 8.96 5.27 9.18
N GLU A 119 10.09 5.11 9.87
CA GLU A 119 10.64 3.78 10.22
C GLU A 119 9.86 3.06 11.34
N LYS A 120 8.98 3.78 12.05
CA LYS A 120 8.23 3.25 13.21
C LYS A 120 6.84 2.71 12.84
N ALA A 121 6.48 2.70 11.56
CA ALA A 121 5.14 2.30 11.10
C ALA A 121 5.03 0.78 10.82
N PHE A 122 5.79 -0.03 11.53
CA PHE A 122 5.69 -1.48 11.56
C PHE A 122 4.74 -1.93 12.68
N ASP A 123 4.14 -3.11 12.51
CA ASP A 123 3.12 -3.67 13.43
C ASP A 123 3.67 -4.63 14.48
N GLY A 124 4.98 -4.83 14.57
CA GLY A 124 5.63 -5.82 15.44
C GLY A 124 5.75 -7.23 14.83
N ARG A 125 5.20 -7.42 13.62
CA ARG A 125 5.19 -8.70 12.89
C ARG A 125 5.72 -8.58 11.47
N GLY A 126 6.52 -7.57 11.21
CA GLY A 126 7.13 -7.35 9.91
C GLY A 126 6.22 -6.78 8.84
N ASN A 127 5.02 -6.29 9.15
CA ASN A 127 4.18 -5.59 8.19
C ASN A 127 4.34 -4.09 8.33
N TYR A 128 4.26 -3.38 7.22
CA TYR A 128 4.47 -1.94 7.14
C TYR A 128 3.25 -1.20 6.62
N ALA A 129 2.87 -0.10 7.24
CA ALA A 129 1.71 0.68 6.85
C ALA A 129 2.08 2.14 6.57
N VAL A 130 1.61 2.69 5.44
CA VAL A 130 1.76 4.10 5.06
C VAL A 130 0.40 4.72 4.80
N GLY A 131 0.12 5.83 5.46
CA GLY A 131 -1.02 6.68 5.17
C GLY A 131 -0.64 7.77 4.17
N LEU A 132 -1.37 7.85 3.08
CA LEU A 132 -1.28 8.93 2.09
C LEU A 132 -2.47 9.87 2.26
N ARG A 133 -2.22 11.17 2.14
CA ARG A 133 -3.28 12.18 2.26
C ARG A 133 -4.00 12.45 0.95
N GLU A 134 -3.32 12.24 -0.17
CA GLU A 134 -3.78 12.63 -1.50
C GLU A 134 -3.54 11.51 -2.52
N GLN A 135 -4.55 11.21 -3.36
CA GLN A 135 -4.39 10.28 -4.47
C GLN A 135 -3.64 10.88 -5.66
N LEU A 136 -3.51 12.21 -5.71
CA LEU A 136 -2.87 12.95 -6.81
C LEU A 136 -1.37 12.68 -6.99
N ILE A 137 -0.73 12.06 -6.01
CA ILE A 137 0.67 11.65 -6.13
C ILE A 137 0.90 10.57 -7.19
N PHE A 138 -0.16 9.84 -7.54
CA PHE A 138 -0.08 8.83 -8.60
C PHE A 138 -0.27 9.47 -9.97
N PRO A 139 0.62 9.18 -10.95
CA PRO A 139 0.60 9.82 -12.27
C PRO A 139 -0.64 9.46 -13.09
N GLU A 140 -1.32 8.37 -12.77
CA GLU A 140 -2.54 7.92 -13.45
C GLU A 140 -3.78 8.77 -13.10
N ILE A 141 -3.68 9.57 -12.04
CA ILE A 141 -4.79 10.40 -11.57
C ILE A 141 -4.61 11.82 -12.11
N GLU A 142 -5.54 12.25 -12.94
CA GLU A 142 -5.59 13.61 -13.48
C GLU A 142 -6.43 14.50 -12.57
N TYR A 143 -5.91 15.69 -12.24
CA TYR A 143 -6.58 16.65 -11.34
C TYR A 143 -8.00 17.02 -11.82
N ASP A 144 -8.18 17.17 -13.12
CA ASP A 144 -9.47 17.61 -13.70
C ASP A 144 -10.56 16.53 -13.66
N LYS A 145 -10.19 15.27 -13.44
CA LYS A 145 -11.11 14.12 -13.43
C LYS A 145 -11.53 13.69 -12.03
N ILE A 146 -10.90 14.21 -11.00
CA ILE A 146 -11.24 13.84 -9.63
C ILE A 146 -12.42 14.65 -9.10
N ASP A 147 -13.30 13.97 -8.36
CA ASP A 147 -14.41 14.59 -7.64
C ASP A 147 -13.90 15.29 -6.36
N LYS A 148 -13.01 14.63 -5.62
CA LYS A 148 -12.44 15.13 -4.36
C LYS A 148 -11.09 14.50 -4.07
N ILE A 149 -10.23 15.26 -3.38
CA ILE A 149 -8.97 14.73 -2.83
C ILE A 149 -9.31 13.76 -1.71
N ARG A 150 -8.84 12.50 -1.84
CA ARG A 150 -9.04 11.43 -0.85
C ARG A 150 -7.70 10.82 -0.47
N GLY A 151 -7.57 10.53 0.83
CA GLY A 151 -6.45 9.77 1.34
C GLY A 151 -6.65 8.26 1.17
N MET A 152 -5.56 7.51 1.32
CA MET A 152 -5.56 6.06 1.30
C MET A 152 -4.50 5.50 2.24
N ASN A 153 -4.71 4.28 2.67
CA ASN A 153 -3.72 3.51 3.44
C ASN A 153 -3.15 2.40 2.58
N ILE A 154 -1.83 2.30 2.54
CA ILE A 154 -1.10 1.24 1.86
C ILE A 154 -0.43 0.37 2.91
N VAL A 155 -0.74 -0.91 2.92
CA VAL A 155 -0.17 -1.90 3.84
C VAL A 155 0.66 -2.88 3.03
N ILE A 156 1.94 -2.99 3.34
CA ILE A 156 2.87 -3.93 2.75
C ILE A 156 3.01 -5.09 3.74
N VAL A 157 2.53 -6.25 3.35
CA VAL A 157 2.60 -7.48 4.14
C VAL A 157 3.81 -8.28 3.70
N THR A 158 4.66 -8.62 4.65
CA THR A 158 5.87 -9.42 4.41
C THR A 158 5.80 -10.76 5.13
N THR A 159 6.69 -11.67 4.79
CA THR A 159 6.88 -12.94 5.48
C THR A 159 7.89 -12.86 6.63
N ALA A 160 8.42 -11.66 6.92
CA ALA A 160 9.35 -11.45 8.03
C ALA A 160 8.66 -11.71 9.37
N GLU A 161 9.36 -12.31 10.30
CA GLU A 161 8.87 -12.53 11.67
C GLU A 161 9.10 -11.31 12.56
N LYS A 162 10.13 -10.51 12.26
CA LYS A 162 10.55 -9.34 13.02
C LYS A 162 10.55 -8.08 12.16
N ASP A 163 10.25 -6.96 12.79
CA ASP A 163 10.25 -5.64 12.12
C ASP A 163 11.62 -5.24 11.58
N GLU A 164 12.70 -5.67 12.22
CA GLU A 164 14.08 -5.39 11.77
C GLU A 164 14.37 -6.02 10.40
N GLU A 165 13.93 -7.27 10.21
CA GLU A 165 14.09 -7.99 8.94
C GLU A 165 13.26 -7.33 7.83
N ALA A 166 12.01 -6.96 8.14
CA ALA A 166 11.13 -6.27 7.19
C ALA A 166 11.64 -4.88 6.84
N ARG A 167 12.19 -4.14 7.81
CA ARG A 167 12.80 -2.82 7.59
C ARG A 167 13.95 -2.92 6.62
N GLU A 168 14.87 -3.88 6.86
CA GLU A 168 16.01 -4.06 5.98
C GLU A 168 15.60 -4.52 4.59
N LEU A 169 14.63 -5.43 4.49
CA LEU A 169 14.02 -5.83 3.22
C LEU A 169 13.53 -4.62 2.44
N LEU A 170 12.69 -3.78 3.03
CA LEU A 170 12.12 -2.62 2.36
C LEU A 170 13.18 -1.56 2.02
N LYS A 171 14.16 -1.37 2.89
CA LYS A 171 15.29 -0.46 2.65
C LYS A 171 16.12 -0.88 1.44
N LEU A 172 16.50 -2.14 1.35
CA LEU A 172 17.24 -2.70 0.21
C LEU A 172 16.40 -2.67 -1.09
N MET A 173 15.10 -2.83 -1.00
CA MET A 173 14.20 -2.67 -2.14
C MET A 173 14.12 -1.23 -2.65
N GLY A 174 14.46 -0.23 -1.82
CA GLY A 174 14.49 1.17 -2.20
C GLY A 174 13.41 2.05 -1.53
N MET A 175 12.83 1.58 -0.41
CA MET A 175 11.90 2.41 0.35
C MET A 175 12.64 3.61 0.97
N PRO A 176 12.21 4.86 0.70
CA PRO A 176 12.85 6.06 1.22
C PRO A 176 12.43 6.32 2.67
N PHE A 177 13.06 5.65 3.62
CA PHE A 177 12.86 5.93 5.03
C PHE A 177 13.43 7.28 5.45
N LYS A 178 12.82 7.87 6.46
CA LYS A 178 13.32 9.10 7.05
C LYS A 178 14.60 8.78 7.84
N ALA A 179 15.66 9.53 7.55
CA ALA A 179 16.91 9.48 8.32
C ALA A 179 16.72 10.01 9.74
#